data_233932dde35a06f32bd7169a043fe378
#
_entry.id   233932dde35a06f32bd7169a043fe378
#
_cell.length_a   1.000
_cell.length_b   1.000
_cell.length_c   1.000
_cell.angle_alpha   90.00
_cell.angle_beta   90.00
_cell.angle_gamma   90.00
#
_symmetry.space_group_name_H-M   'P 1'
#
loop_
_entity.id
_entity.type
_entity.pdbx_description
1 polymer ?
#
loop_
_entity_poly.entity_id
_entity_poly.type
_entity_poly.pdbx_seq_one_letter_code
_entity_poly.pdbx_strand_id
1 'polypeptide(L)'
;MSSFYLNSPLDLKNAMQSIQNDVSIQSLMVCVTDKSRSAVASLIDDLNSLQLPFFGGIFPEIIFENKRQQEGVLIITLDYKVDNYIVKLDDEAEIGNQIEHICDTIQPNANTTWVYVDCFSSNKTVFIESLYQNLGYTFTYVGGGAG
;
A
#
# COMPACT_ATOMS: atom_id res chain seq x y z
N MET A 1 -1.10 3.00 16.61
CA MET A 1 -0.26 2.59 15.45
C MET A 1 0.91 1.76 15.95
N SER A 2 1.08 0.54 15.46
CA SER A 2 2.21 -0.36 15.78
C SER A 2 2.89 -0.79 14.48
N SER A 3 4.14 -1.23 14.56
CA SER A 3 4.85 -1.74 13.39
C SER A 3 5.53 -3.07 13.71
N PHE A 4 5.50 -4.00 12.76
CA PHE A 4 6.08 -5.33 12.87
C PHE A 4 7.05 -5.54 11.71
N TYR A 5 8.30 -5.84 12.03
CA TYR A 5 9.27 -6.23 11.03
C TYR A 5 9.45 -7.76 11.09
N LEU A 6 9.26 -8.41 9.94
CA LEU A 6 9.15 -9.85 9.82
C LEU A 6 10.32 -10.39 9.00
N ASN A 7 11.13 -11.22 9.61
CA ASN A 7 12.25 -11.94 8.97
C ASN A 7 12.04 -13.46 8.94
N SER A 8 10.99 -13.94 9.61
CA SER A 8 10.73 -15.37 9.72
C SER A 8 9.22 -15.67 9.72
N PRO A 9 8.81 -16.91 9.42
CA PRO A 9 7.41 -17.34 9.55
C PRO A 9 6.87 -17.19 10.98
N LEU A 10 7.73 -17.30 12.00
CA LEU A 10 7.34 -17.13 13.40
C LEU A 10 6.98 -15.66 13.69
N ASP A 11 7.75 -14.71 13.14
CA ASP A 11 7.46 -13.28 13.28
C ASP A 11 6.11 -12.93 12.66
N LEU A 12 5.81 -13.48 11.48
CA LEU A 12 4.53 -13.33 10.81
C LEU A 12 3.39 -13.84 11.69
N LYS A 13 3.50 -15.05 12.23
CA LYS A 13 2.48 -15.63 13.11
C LYS A 13 2.21 -14.77 14.34
N ASN A 14 3.27 -14.27 14.98
CA ASN A 14 3.16 -13.41 16.16
C ASN A 14 2.52 -12.06 15.82
N ALA A 15 2.89 -11.46 14.68
CA ALA A 15 2.31 -10.22 14.20
C ALA A 15 0.81 -10.40 13.90
N MET A 16 0.44 -11.45 13.18
CA MET A 16 -0.95 -11.78 12.85
C MET A 16 -1.80 -11.93 14.12
N GLN A 17 -1.30 -12.67 15.11
CA GLN A 17 -2.00 -12.83 16.38
C GLN A 17 -2.16 -11.50 17.14
N SER A 18 -1.14 -10.65 17.12
CA SER A 18 -1.20 -9.33 17.74
C SER A 18 -2.23 -8.43 17.05
N ILE A 19 -2.26 -8.45 15.71
CA ILE A 19 -3.20 -7.67 14.91
C ILE A 19 -4.64 -8.16 15.17
N GLN A 20 -4.89 -9.46 15.20
CA GLN A 20 -6.22 -10.03 15.45
C GLN A 20 -6.78 -9.68 16.84
N ASN A 21 -5.90 -9.52 17.82
CA ASN A 21 -6.30 -9.19 19.21
C ASN A 21 -6.52 -7.69 19.44
N ASP A 22 -6.14 -6.83 18.50
CA ASP A 22 -6.27 -5.38 18.65
C ASP A 22 -7.43 -4.84 17.79
N VAL A 23 -8.57 -4.67 18.40
CA VAL A 23 -9.80 -4.17 17.76
C VAL A 23 -9.71 -2.70 17.28
N SER A 24 -8.68 -1.97 17.67
CA SER A 24 -8.47 -0.60 17.20
C SER A 24 -7.87 -0.53 15.78
N ILE A 25 -7.32 -1.63 15.29
CA ILE A 25 -6.72 -1.70 13.97
C ILE A 25 -7.81 -1.80 12.91
N GLN A 26 -7.81 -0.87 11.96
CA GLN A 26 -8.80 -0.81 10.89
C GLN A 26 -8.22 -1.10 9.51
N SER A 27 -6.92 -0.95 9.33
CA SER A 27 -6.23 -1.28 8.07
C SER A 27 -4.73 -1.48 8.26
N LEU A 28 -4.05 -1.96 7.22
CA LEU A 28 -2.63 -2.26 7.26
C LEU A 28 -1.90 -1.64 6.07
N MET A 29 -0.69 -1.13 6.32
CA MET A 29 0.28 -0.81 5.27
C MET A 29 1.38 -1.87 5.29
N VAL A 30 1.70 -2.44 4.12
CA VAL A 30 2.63 -3.57 3.99
C VAL A 30 3.73 -3.23 3.01
N CYS A 31 4.96 -3.20 3.48
CA CYS A 31 6.13 -2.99 2.64
C CYS A 31 6.94 -4.29 2.58
N VAL A 32 7.21 -4.78 1.38
CA VAL A 32 8.00 -6.01 1.16
C VAL A 32 9.32 -5.62 0.49
N THR A 33 10.43 -6.16 0.95
CA THR A 33 11.69 -5.97 0.23
C THR A 33 11.73 -6.81 -1.05
N ASP A 34 12.44 -6.35 -2.07
CA ASP A 34 12.55 -7.08 -3.35
C ASP A 34 13.12 -8.49 -3.15
N LYS A 35 14.07 -8.68 -2.26
CA LYS A 35 14.62 -10.02 -1.94
C LYS A 35 13.57 -10.97 -1.33
N SER A 36 12.51 -10.42 -0.73
CA SER A 36 11.40 -11.20 -0.15
C SER A 36 10.20 -11.32 -1.09
N ARG A 37 10.31 -10.88 -2.34
CA ARG A 37 9.24 -10.91 -3.35
C ARG A 37 8.58 -12.28 -3.50
N SER A 38 9.34 -13.36 -3.40
CA SER A 38 8.81 -14.72 -3.51
C SER A 38 7.79 -15.09 -2.41
N ALA A 39 7.81 -14.39 -1.28
CA ALA A 39 6.86 -14.62 -0.18
C ALA A 39 5.53 -13.88 -0.35
N VAL A 40 5.40 -12.98 -1.35
CA VAL A 40 4.23 -12.09 -1.49
C VAL A 40 2.92 -12.87 -1.63
N ALA A 41 2.90 -13.93 -2.43
CA ALA A 41 1.67 -14.70 -2.66
C ALA A 41 1.13 -15.30 -1.35
N SER A 42 1.97 -16.00 -0.58
CA SER A 42 1.58 -16.56 0.71
C SER A 42 1.24 -15.48 1.75
N LEU A 43 1.96 -14.36 1.73
CA LEU A 43 1.69 -13.22 2.61
C LEU A 43 0.30 -12.62 2.34
N ILE A 44 -0.09 -12.49 1.08
CA ILE A 44 -1.43 -12.01 0.70
C ILE A 44 -2.52 -12.94 1.23
N ASP A 45 -2.34 -14.27 1.13
CA ASP A 45 -3.29 -15.24 1.66
C ASP A 45 -3.43 -15.10 3.19
N ASP A 46 -2.31 -14.96 3.89
CA ASP A 46 -2.31 -14.75 5.34
C ASP A 46 -3.01 -13.43 5.71
N LEU A 47 -2.69 -12.32 5.04
CA LEU A 47 -3.30 -11.01 5.29
C LEU A 47 -4.80 -11.00 4.99
N ASN A 48 -5.26 -11.68 3.94
CA ASN A 48 -6.68 -11.83 3.62
C ASN A 48 -7.45 -12.52 4.75
N SER A 49 -6.81 -13.42 5.50
CA SER A 49 -7.43 -14.08 6.65
C SER A 49 -7.80 -13.13 7.80
N LEU A 50 -7.15 -11.97 7.86
CA LEU A 50 -7.44 -10.91 8.86
C LEU A 50 -8.74 -10.15 8.56
N GLN A 51 -9.24 -10.20 7.32
CA GLN A 51 -10.40 -9.43 6.87
C GLN A 51 -10.26 -7.90 7.07
N LEU A 52 -9.03 -7.40 7.11
CA LEU A 52 -8.70 -5.99 7.16
C LEU A 52 -8.25 -5.51 5.78
N PRO A 53 -8.64 -4.31 5.35
CA PRO A 53 -8.07 -3.72 4.15
C PRO A 53 -6.57 -3.50 4.33
N PHE A 54 -5.80 -3.81 3.30
CA PHE A 54 -4.37 -3.55 3.30
C PHE A 54 -3.88 -3.02 1.95
N PHE A 55 -2.82 -2.26 1.99
CA PHE A 55 -2.16 -1.70 0.81
C PHE A 55 -0.65 -1.67 1.03
N GLY A 56 0.09 -1.48 -0.03
CA GLY A 56 1.55 -1.40 0.05
C GLY A 56 2.24 -1.69 -1.26
N GLY A 57 3.51 -2.10 -1.18
CA GLY A 57 4.31 -2.36 -2.36
C GLY A 57 5.58 -3.14 -2.08
N ILE A 58 6.28 -3.44 -3.17
CA ILE A 58 7.61 -4.04 -3.12
C ILE A 58 8.63 -2.92 -3.30
N PHE A 59 9.64 -2.88 -2.46
CA PHE A 59 10.67 -1.85 -2.42
C PHE A 59 12.06 -2.48 -2.43
N PRO A 60 13.07 -1.81 -2.99
CA PRO A 60 14.45 -2.32 -2.94
C PRO A 60 14.93 -2.57 -1.52
N GLU A 61 14.59 -1.68 -0.59
CA GLU A 61 14.96 -1.72 0.81
C GLU A 61 13.90 -1.05 1.67
N ILE A 62 13.88 -1.40 2.97
CA ILE A 62 13.01 -0.81 3.99
C ILE A 62 13.90 -0.18 5.07
N ILE A 63 13.52 0.98 5.59
CA ILE A 63 14.15 1.56 6.78
C ILE A 63 13.25 1.23 7.98
N PHE A 64 13.79 0.48 8.93
CA PHE A 64 13.11 0.14 10.16
C PHE A 64 14.07 0.33 11.35
N GLU A 65 13.63 1.03 12.40
CA GLU A 65 14.44 1.36 13.58
C GLU A 65 15.82 1.98 13.23
N ASN A 66 15.83 2.91 12.27
CA ASN A 66 17.03 3.59 11.76
C ASN A 66 18.06 2.65 11.09
N LYS A 67 17.64 1.46 10.69
CA LYS A 67 18.47 0.49 9.95
C LYS A 67 17.88 0.20 8.58
N ARG A 68 18.76 0.04 7.59
CA ARG A 68 18.38 -0.45 6.26
C ARG A 68 18.19 -1.96 6.32
N GLN A 69 17.04 -2.39 5.87
CA GLN A 69 16.66 -3.78 5.78
C GLN A 69 16.54 -4.14 4.29
N GLN A 70 17.33 -5.11 3.86
CA GLN A 70 17.34 -5.59 2.46
C GLN A 70 16.46 -6.82 2.25
N GLU A 71 16.02 -7.45 3.32
CA GLU A 71 15.21 -8.66 3.28
C GLU A 71 14.16 -8.57 4.38
N GLY A 72 12.93 -8.99 4.12
CA GLY A 72 11.85 -9.02 5.10
C GLY A 72 10.61 -8.23 4.68
N VAL A 73 9.66 -8.19 5.58
CA VAL A 73 8.37 -7.51 5.44
C VAL A 73 8.14 -6.57 6.62
N LEU A 74 7.69 -5.37 6.35
CA LEU A 74 7.24 -4.43 7.37
C LEU A 74 5.72 -4.30 7.29
N ILE A 75 5.01 -4.59 8.37
CA ILE A 75 3.58 -4.33 8.52
C ILE A 75 3.40 -3.17 9.50
N ILE A 76 2.66 -2.16 9.08
CA ILE A 76 2.28 -1.01 9.90
C ILE A 76 0.77 -1.04 10.09
N THR A 77 0.32 -1.00 11.33
CA THR A 77 -1.11 -0.96 11.67
C THR A 77 -1.65 0.46 11.65
N LEU A 78 -2.84 0.63 11.14
CA LEU A 78 -3.52 1.92 11.06
C LEU A 78 -4.84 1.83 11.84
N ASP A 79 -5.14 2.88 12.60
CA ASP A 79 -6.36 3.02 13.42
C ASP A 79 -7.50 3.75 12.66
N TYR A 80 -7.35 3.86 11.36
CA TYR A 80 -8.36 4.39 10.43
C TYR A 80 -8.52 3.47 9.22
N LYS A 81 -9.71 3.51 8.63
CA LYS A 81 -10.03 2.75 7.44
C LYS A 81 -9.43 3.41 6.20
N VAL A 82 -8.90 2.59 5.31
CA VAL A 82 -8.48 3.01 3.97
C VAL A 82 -9.33 2.33 2.92
N ASP A 83 -9.65 3.05 1.86
CA ASP A 83 -10.22 2.51 0.63
C ASP A 83 -9.09 2.31 -0.38
N ASN A 84 -9.01 1.12 -0.95
CA ASN A 84 -7.94 0.73 -1.86
C ASN A 84 -8.44 0.72 -3.31
N TYR A 85 -7.65 1.31 -4.19
CA TYR A 85 -7.94 1.36 -5.62
C TYR A 85 -6.72 0.90 -6.40
N ILE A 86 -6.95 0.20 -7.50
CA ILE A 86 -5.91 -0.22 -8.43
C ILE A 86 -6.21 0.41 -9.79
N VAL A 87 -5.24 1.17 -10.30
CA VAL A 87 -5.29 1.76 -11.63
C VAL A 87 -4.33 0.97 -12.53
N LYS A 88 -4.85 0.44 -13.62
CA LYS A 88 -4.04 -0.23 -14.64
C LYS A 88 -3.38 0.81 -15.53
N LEU A 89 -2.08 0.66 -15.76
CA LEU A 89 -1.28 1.60 -16.54
C LEU A 89 -0.99 1.12 -17.97
N ASP A 90 -1.64 0.04 -18.42
CA ASP A 90 -1.36 -0.58 -19.73
C ASP A 90 -1.90 0.25 -20.89
N ASP A 91 -2.99 0.97 -20.70
CA ASP A 91 -3.65 1.81 -21.71
C ASP A 91 -3.72 3.26 -21.22
N GLU A 92 -2.96 4.13 -21.89
CA GLU A 92 -2.90 5.55 -21.56
C GLU A 92 -4.28 6.24 -21.62
N ALA A 93 -5.10 5.88 -22.61
CA ALA A 93 -6.42 6.49 -22.79
C ALA A 93 -7.42 6.14 -21.67
N GLU A 94 -7.24 4.99 -21.02
CA GLU A 94 -8.11 4.51 -19.95
C GLU A 94 -7.72 4.99 -18.55
N ILE A 95 -6.49 5.49 -18.36
CA ILE A 95 -6.02 5.92 -17.04
C ILE A 95 -6.89 7.04 -16.48
N GLY A 96 -7.20 8.05 -17.29
CA GLY A 96 -8.05 9.16 -16.88
C GLY A 96 -9.44 8.70 -16.44
N ASN A 97 -10.08 7.84 -17.23
CA ASN A 97 -11.41 7.29 -16.95
C ASN A 97 -11.43 6.47 -15.64
N GLN A 98 -10.40 5.66 -15.39
CA GLN A 98 -10.29 4.90 -14.15
C GLN A 98 -10.17 5.84 -12.93
N ILE A 99 -9.38 6.91 -13.03
CA ILE A 99 -9.19 7.87 -11.93
C ILE A 99 -10.49 8.66 -11.69
N GLU A 100 -11.16 9.13 -12.74
CA GLU A 100 -12.44 9.83 -12.62
C GLU A 100 -13.47 8.97 -11.89
N HIS A 101 -13.60 7.70 -12.29
CA HIS A 101 -14.50 6.76 -11.62
C HIS A 101 -14.13 6.53 -10.14
N ILE A 102 -12.85 6.47 -9.81
CA ILE A 102 -12.39 6.38 -8.41
C ILE A 102 -12.81 7.63 -7.64
N CYS A 103 -12.63 8.82 -8.21
CA CYS A 103 -12.98 10.09 -7.57
C CYS A 103 -14.47 10.17 -7.21
N ASP A 104 -15.34 9.58 -8.02
CA ASP A 104 -16.78 9.50 -7.74
C ASP A 104 -17.12 8.64 -6.51
N THR A 105 -16.21 7.77 -6.10
CA THR A 105 -16.41 6.83 -4.98
C THR A 105 -15.67 7.22 -3.71
N ILE A 106 -14.78 8.21 -3.77
CA ILE A 106 -14.00 8.66 -2.61
C ILE A 106 -14.91 9.23 -1.53
N GLN A 107 -14.63 8.87 -0.29
CA GLN A 107 -15.38 9.38 0.86
C GLN A 107 -15.25 10.91 0.98
N PRO A 108 -16.33 11.66 1.26
CA PRO A 108 -16.31 13.13 1.28
C PRO A 108 -15.32 13.78 2.27
N ASN A 109 -14.90 13.03 3.28
CA ASN A 109 -13.95 13.47 4.30
C ASN A 109 -12.50 13.01 4.04
N ALA A 110 -12.26 12.29 2.94
CA ALA A 110 -10.92 11.90 2.55
C ALA A 110 -10.12 13.13 2.09
N ASN A 111 -8.90 13.27 2.58
CA ASN A 111 -8.02 14.38 2.26
C ASN A 111 -6.57 13.96 2.02
N THR A 112 -6.28 12.67 2.11
CA THR A 112 -4.94 12.12 1.94
C THR A 112 -5.01 10.89 1.06
N THR A 113 -4.13 10.82 0.08
CA THR A 113 -3.97 9.66 -0.78
C THR A 113 -2.56 9.11 -0.70
N TRP A 114 -2.45 7.79 -0.51
CA TRP A 114 -1.20 7.05 -0.62
C TRP A 114 -1.08 6.50 -2.04
N VAL A 115 -0.01 6.86 -2.71
CA VAL A 115 0.22 6.52 -4.12
C VAL A 115 1.47 5.67 -4.25
N TYR A 116 1.30 4.45 -4.74
CA TYR A 116 2.41 3.62 -5.21
C TYR A 116 2.27 3.40 -6.70
N VAL A 117 3.26 3.80 -7.46
CA VAL A 117 3.25 3.68 -8.92
C VAL A 117 4.41 2.82 -9.39
N ASP A 118 4.14 1.95 -10.37
CA ASP A 118 5.19 1.21 -11.03
C ASP A 118 6.16 2.17 -11.73
N CYS A 119 7.39 2.24 -11.22
CA CYS A 119 8.45 3.11 -11.75
C CYS A 119 8.84 2.78 -13.18
N PHE A 120 8.62 1.54 -13.62
CA PHE A 120 8.99 1.08 -14.96
C PHE A 120 7.89 1.31 -16.00
N SER A 121 6.67 1.62 -15.57
CA SER A 121 5.58 1.96 -16.51
C SER A 121 5.91 3.21 -17.31
N SER A 122 5.71 3.16 -18.64
CA SER A 122 5.80 4.32 -19.53
C SER A 122 4.73 5.37 -19.22
N ASN A 123 3.58 4.94 -18.70
CA ASN A 123 2.41 5.78 -18.49
C ASN A 123 2.32 6.37 -17.06
N LYS A 124 3.38 6.24 -16.24
CA LYS A 124 3.41 6.80 -14.89
C LYS A 124 3.17 8.31 -14.83
N THR A 125 3.67 9.05 -15.81
CA THR A 125 3.47 10.51 -15.88
C THR A 125 2.01 10.85 -16.11
N VAL A 126 1.37 10.19 -17.07
CA VAL A 126 -0.07 10.35 -17.36
C VAL A 126 -0.92 10.04 -16.13
N PHE A 127 -0.57 8.97 -15.42
CA PHE A 127 -1.24 8.61 -14.16
C PHE A 127 -1.15 9.72 -13.10
N ILE A 128 0.06 10.24 -12.86
CA ILE A 128 0.27 11.30 -11.85
C ILE A 128 -0.45 12.59 -12.24
N GLU A 129 -0.38 12.98 -13.52
CA GLU A 129 -1.08 14.18 -14.03
C GLU A 129 -2.60 14.02 -13.91
N SER A 130 -3.15 12.89 -14.33
CA SER A 130 -4.58 12.59 -14.22
C SER A 130 -5.04 12.56 -12.76
N LEU A 131 -4.26 11.97 -11.86
CA LEU A 131 -4.56 11.93 -10.43
C LEU A 131 -4.64 13.35 -9.86
N TYR A 132 -3.66 14.20 -10.18
CA TYR A 132 -3.64 15.58 -9.71
C TYR A 132 -4.75 16.45 -10.34
N GLN A 133 -5.08 16.24 -11.61
CA GLN A 133 -6.17 16.94 -12.29
C GLN A 133 -7.53 16.65 -11.63
N ASN A 134 -7.75 15.42 -11.19
CA ASN A 134 -9.03 15.00 -10.61
C ASN A 134 -9.14 15.31 -9.11
N LEU A 135 -8.10 15.03 -8.31
CA LEU A 135 -8.11 15.28 -6.86
C LEU A 135 -7.65 16.68 -6.46
N GLY A 136 -6.82 17.32 -7.30
CA GLY A 136 -6.36 18.69 -7.10
C GLY A 136 -5.46 18.89 -5.89
N TYR A 137 -5.33 20.13 -5.46
CA TYR A 137 -4.46 20.55 -4.35
C TYR A 137 -5.10 20.39 -2.97
N THR A 138 -6.35 19.98 -2.90
CA THR A 138 -7.05 19.74 -1.63
C THR A 138 -6.63 18.45 -0.96
N PHE A 139 -6.03 17.53 -1.72
CA PHE A 139 -5.48 16.28 -1.21
C PHE A 139 -4.01 16.41 -0.85
N THR A 140 -3.63 15.74 0.23
CA THR A 140 -2.23 15.46 0.56
C THR A 140 -1.81 14.17 -0.13
N TYR A 141 -0.74 14.22 -0.91
CA TYR A 141 -0.20 13.07 -1.65
C TYR A 141 1.02 12.52 -0.91
N VAL A 142 1.00 11.24 -0.62
CA VAL A 142 2.10 10.53 0.04
C VAL A 142 2.39 9.26 -0.76
N GLY A 143 3.67 8.89 -0.88
CA GLY A 143 4.04 7.67 -1.57
C GLY A 143 5.22 7.86 -2.52
N GLY A 144 5.26 7.06 -3.57
CA GLY A 144 6.36 7.08 -4.52
C GLY A 144 6.37 5.90 -5.46
N GLY A 145 7.50 5.72 -6.14
CA GLY A 145 7.69 4.59 -7.01
C GLY A 145 7.87 3.28 -6.24
N ALA A 146 7.26 2.22 -6.75
CA ALA A 146 7.42 0.85 -6.30
C ALA A 146 7.69 -0.03 -7.53
N GLY A 147 8.34 -1.19 -7.37
CA GLY A 147 8.60 -2.13 -8.46
C GLY A 147 9.93 -2.83 -8.38
#